data_191a38b7197ac8db6aaddc5cc671433f
#
_entry.id   191a38b7197ac8db6aaddc5cc671433f
#
_cell.length_a   1.000
_cell.length_b   1.000
_cell.length_c   1.000
_cell.angle_alpha   90.00
_cell.angle_beta   90.00
_cell.angle_gamma   90.00
#
_symmetry.space_group_name_H-M   'P 1'
#
loop_
_entity.id
_entity.type
_entity.pdbx_description
1 polymer ?
#
loop_
_entity_poly.entity_id
_entity_poly.type
_entity_poly.pdbx_seq_one_letter_code
_entity_poly.pdbx_strand_id
1 'polypeptide(L)'
;MTIFEKIIARQIPAKIIWEDEDAIAFHDVDPQAPVHVLIVPKKAVSRLADASDEDAALLGKLLLVARDVAKKLELSTGYRVVINCGPDAGESVPHLHVHLLGKRALAWPPG
;
A
#
# COMPACT_ATOMS: atom_id res chain seq x y z
N MET A 1 15.53 8.06 -6.97
CA MET A 1 14.32 7.22 -7.19
C MET A 1 14.15 6.23 -6.06
N THR A 2 12.96 6.17 -5.49
CA THR A 2 12.63 5.15 -4.50
C THR A 2 12.50 3.77 -5.16
N ILE A 3 12.53 2.71 -4.33
CA ILE A 3 12.32 1.34 -4.82
C ILE A 3 10.92 1.21 -5.47
N PHE A 4 9.91 1.93 -4.97
CA PHE A 4 8.56 1.88 -5.53
C PHE A 4 8.50 2.57 -6.90
N GLU A 5 9.20 3.68 -7.08
CA GLU A 5 9.32 4.32 -8.38
C GLU A 5 10.01 3.40 -9.40
N LYS A 6 11.01 2.63 -8.96
CA LYS A 6 11.70 1.66 -9.81
C LYS A 6 10.75 0.51 -10.22
N ILE A 7 9.88 0.06 -9.32
CA ILE A 7 8.87 -0.96 -9.63
C ILE A 7 7.87 -0.41 -10.64
N ILE A 8 7.39 0.81 -10.45
CA ILE A 8 6.45 1.49 -11.37
C ILE A 8 7.08 1.60 -12.77
N ALA A 9 8.36 1.94 -12.83
CA ALA A 9 9.11 2.10 -14.09
C ALA A 9 9.59 0.77 -14.69
N ARG A 10 9.28 -0.37 -14.10
CA ARG A 10 9.70 -1.71 -14.53
C ARG A 10 11.22 -1.90 -14.53
N GLN A 11 11.94 -1.17 -13.68
CA GLN A 11 13.39 -1.30 -13.53
C GLN A 11 13.78 -2.45 -12.60
N ILE A 12 12.89 -2.82 -11.67
CA ILE A 12 13.06 -3.99 -10.79
C ILE A 12 11.77 -4.80 -10.78
N PRO A 13 11.85 -6.13 -10.57
CA PRO A 13 10.66 -6.98 -10.58
C PRO A 13 9.83 -6.84 -9.32
N ALA A 14 8.51 -7.13 -9.44
CA ALA A 14 7.59 -7.24 -8.32
C ALA A 14 6.46 -8.19 -8.71
N LYS A 15 5.84 -8.81 -7.71
CA LYS A 15 4.66 -9.66 -7.91
C LYS A 15 3.41 -8.79 -7.91
N ILE A 16 3.10 -8.23 -9.07
CA ILE A 16 2.00 -7.28 -9.24
C ILE A 16 0.67 -8.03 -9.26
N ILE A 17 -0.31 -7.53 -8.49
CA ILE A 17 -1.66 -8.11 -8.39
C ILE A 17 -2.73 -7.16 -8.91
N TRP A 18 -2.43 -5.88 -9.01
CA TRP A 18 -3.33 -4.84 -9.53
C TRP A 18 -2.53 -3.75 -10.20
N GLU A 19 -3.05 -3.18 -11.28
CA GLU A 19 -2.45 -1.99 -11.89
C GLU A 19 -3.46 -1.28 -12.76
N ASP A 20 -3.50 0.04 -12.66
CA ASP A 20 -4.19 0.92 -13.61
C ASP A 20 -3.37 2.21 -13.79
N GLU A 21 -3.96 3.25 -14.39
CA GLU A 21 -3.25 4.50 -14.66
C GLU A 21 -2.85 5.26 -13.37
N ASP A 22 -3.52 5.01 -12.25
CA ASP A 22 -3.35 5.78 -11.00
C ASP A 22 -2.53 5.04 -9.95
N ALA A 23 -2.59 3.72 -9.91
CA ALA A 23 -2.05 2.93 -8.81
C ALA A 23 -1.53 1.57 -9.27
N ILE A 24 -0.65 1.02 -8.44
CA ILE A 24 -0.12 -0.33 -8.60
C ILE A 24 -0.16 -1.02 -7.24
N ALA A 25 -0.46 -2.31 -7.22
CA ALA A 25 -0.43 -3.11 -6.00
C ALA A 25 0.41 -4.36 -6.23
N PHE A 26 1.28 -4.68 -5.28
CA PHE A 26 2.17 -5.83 -5.37
C PHE A 26 2.44 -6.42 -3.98
N HIS A 27 2.84 -7.68 -3.95
CA HIS A 27 3.17 -8.36 -2.69
C HIS A 27 4.44 -7.81 -2.07
N ASP A 28 4.42 -7.58 -0.76
CA ASP A 28 5.62 -7.17 -0.02
C ASP A 28 6.63 -8.32 -0.01
N VAL A 29 7.91 -8.01 -0.24
CA VAL A 29 8.99 -9.01 -0.25
C VAL A 29 9.40 -9.46 1.14
N ASP A 30 9.01 -8.70 2.18
CA ASP A 30 9.22 -9.05 3.58
C ASP A 30 7.85 -9.04 4.30
N PRO A 31 7.00 -10.03 4.02
CA PRO A 31 5.61 -10.01 4.48
C PRO A 31 5.52 -10.16 6.00
N GLN A 32 4.68 -9.33 6.61
CA GLN A 32 4.39 -9.34 8.04
C GLN A 32 3.08 -10.10 8.35
N ALA A 33 2.46 -10.67 7.33
CA ALA A 33 1.28 -11.52 7.41
C ALA A 33 1.27 -12.45 6.19
N PRO A 34 0.51 -13.55 6.18
CA PRO A 34 0.41 -14.43 5.02
C PRO A 34 -0.04 -13.69 3.75
N VAL A 35 -0.89 -12.66 3.89
CA VAL A 35 -1.15 -11.68 2.84
C VAL A 35 -0.63 -10.34 3.32
N HIS A 36 0.31 -9.78 2.59
CA HIS A 36 0.84 -8.44 2.83
C HIS A 36 1.08 -7.78 1.46
N VAL A 37 0.17 -6.89 1.08
CA VAL A 37 0.18 -6.21 -0.20
C VAL A 37 0.41 -4.72 0.03
N LEU A 38 1.18 -4.10 -0.86
CA LEU A 38 1.40 -2.65 -0.89
C LEU A 38 0.61 -2.06 -2.05
N ILE A 39 -0.20 -1.05 -1.76
CA ILE A 39 -0.90 -0.27 -2.77
C ILE A 39 -0.21 1.08 -2.88
N VAL A 40 0.27 1.41 -4.07
CA VAL A 40 1.17 2.54 -4.29
C VAL A 40 0.62 3.42 -5.40
N PRO A 41 0.47 4.74 -5.18
CA PRO A 41 0.08 5.64 -6.26
C PRO A 41 1.24 5.80 -7.25
N LYS A 42 0.93 5.93 -8.53
CA LYS A 42 1.95 6.23 -9.55
C LYS A 42 2.45 7.66 -9.45
N LYS A 43 1.61 8.58 -8.98
CA LYS A 43 2.02 9.94 -8.64
C LYS A 43 3.00 9.89 -7.46
N ALA A 44 4.08 10.64 -7.56
CA ALA A 44 5.10 10.73 -6.51
C ALA A 44 4.63 11.64 -5.37
N VAL A 45 3.95 11.05 -4.38
CA VAL A 45 3.60 11.70 -3.11
C VAL A 45 4.49 11.05 -2.05
N SER A 46 5.31 11.84 -1.35
CA SER A 46 6.31 11.28 -0.41
C SER A 46 5.67 10.57 0.78
N ARG A 47 4.64 11.14 1.36
CA ARG A 47 3.93 10.61 2.53
C ARG A 47 2.58 11.30 2.67
N LEU A 48 1.74 10.76 3.53
CA LEU A 48 0.39 11.31 3.74
C LEU A 48 0.41 12.79 4.14
N ALA A 49 1.35 13.19 5.01
CA ALA A 49 1.46 14.57 5.47
C ALA A 49 1.76 15.56 4.35
N ASP A 50 2.37 15.10 3.26
CA ASP A 50 2.73 15.93 2.10
C ASP A 50 1.66 15.93 1.01
N ALA A 51 0.59 15.16 1.17
CA ALA A 51 -0.54 15.18 0.25
C ALA A 51 -1.29 16.51 0.37
N SER A 52 -1.85 16.98 -0.75
CA SER A 52 -2.67 18.18 -0.78
C SER A 52 -4.16 17.82 -0.83
N ASP A 53 -5.03 18.83 -0.65
CA ASP A 53 -6.48 18.63 -0.79
C ASP A 53 -6.87 18.15 -2.19
N GLU A 54 -6.06 18.47 -3.19
CA GLU A 54 -6.27 18.02 -4.57
C GLU A 54 -6.04 16.51 -4.74
N ASP A 55 -5.35 15.87 -3.79
CA ASP A 55 -5.10 14.44 -3.80
C ASP A 55 -6.24 13.60 -3.19
N ALA A 56 -7.36 14.24 -2.81
CA ALA A 56 -8.47 13.54 -2.14
C ALA A 56 -8.98 12.35 -2.95
N ALA A 57 -9.19 12.52 -4.25
CA ALA A 57 -9.66 11.44 -5.12
C ALA A 57 -8.62 10.31 -5.22
N LEU A 58 -7.34 10.65 -5.30
CA LEU A 58 -6.25 9.66 -5.35
C LEU A 58 -6.20 8.86 -4.05
N LEU A 59 -6.26 9.52 -2.89
CA LEU A 59 -6.23 8.84 -1.59
C LEU A 59 -7.43 7.90 -1.43
N GLY A 60 -8.62 8.35 -1.83
CA GLY A 60 -9.81 7.50 -1.84
C GLY A 60 -9.64 6.31 -2.78
N LYS A 61 -9.04 6.52 -3.95
CA LYS A 61 -8.74 5.45 -4.91
C LYS A 61 -7.85 4.37 -4.29
N LEU A 62 -6.80 4.76 -3.56
CA LEU A 62 -5.90 3.80 -2.92
C LEU A 62 -6.64 2.90 -1.94
N LEU A 63 -7.55 3.47 -1.15
CA LEU A 63 -8.35 2.69 -0.21
C LEU A 63 -9.33 1.77 -0.92
N LEU A 64 -9.93 2.21 -2.03
CA LEU A 64 -10.82 1.37 -2.82
C LEU A 64 -10.06 0.24 -3.51
N VAL A 65 -8.84 0.48 -3.99
CA VAL A 65 -7.98 -0.58 -4.53
C VAL A 65 -7.66 -1.60 -3.45
N ALA A 66 -7.34 -1.15 -2.23
CA ALA A 66 -7.11 -2.06 -1.10
C ALA A 66 -8.33 -2.95 -0.85
N ARG A 67 -9.53 -2.38 -0.86
CA ARG A 67 -10.79 -3.13 -0.76
C ARG A 67 -10.91 -4.19 -1.85
N ASP A 68 -10.67 -3.80 -3.10
CA ASP A 68 -10.82 -4.69 -4.25
C ASP A 68 -9.77 -5.80 -4.25
N VAL A 69 -8.54 -5.50 -3.87
CA VAL A 69 -7.47 -6.50 -3.72
C VAL A 69 -7.79 -7.47 -2.59
N ALA A 70 -8.31 -6.96 -1.45
CA ALA A 70 -8.74 -7.81 -0.34
C ALA A 70 -9.82 -8.80 -0.79
N LYS A 71 -10.77 -8.35 -1.60
CA LYS A 71 -11.81 -9.21 -2.17
C LYS A 71 -11.23 -10.25 -3.11
N LYS A 72 -10.32 -9.83 -4.00
CA LYS A 72 -9.65 -10.71 -4.95
C LYS A 72 -8.86 -11.81 -4.23
N LEU A 73 -8.23 -11.48 -3.11
CA LEU A 73 -7.44 -12.42 -2.30
C LEU A 73 -8.27 -13.15 -1.24
N GLU A 74 -9.59 -12.98 -1.27
CA GLU A 74 -10.52 -13.68 -0.39
C GLU A 74 -10.24 -13.46 1.10
N LEU A 75 -9.98 -12.20 1.50
CA LEU A 75 -9.78 -11.83 2.89
C LEU A 75 -11.15 -11.69 3.61
N SER A 76 -11.93 -12.74 3.61
CA SER A 76 -13.33 -12.72 4.07
C SER A 76 -13.49 -12.62 5.59
N THR A 77 -12.45 -12.95 6.36
CA THR A 77 -12.51 -12.88 7.82
C THR A 77 -12.00 -11.55 8.39
N GLY A 78 -11.53 -10.67 7.52
CA GLY A 78 -11.06 -9.34 7.89
C GLY A 78 -9.63 -9.07 7.43
N TYR A 79 -9.28 -7.80 7.50
CA TYR A 79 -7.94 -7.34 7.12
C TYR A 79 -7.67 -5.99 7.80
N ARG A 80 -6.41 -5.60 7.81
CA ARG A 80 -6.01 -4.29 8.33
C ARG A 80 -5.35 -3.49 7.22
N VAL A 81 -5.67 -2.20 7.18
CA VAL A 81 -5.05 -1.23 6.29
C VAL A 81 -4.22 -0.28 7.13
N VAL A 82 -2.96 -0.06 6.74
CA VAL A 82 -2.02 0.77 7.48
C VAL A 82 -1.34 1.75 6.53
N ILE A 83 -1.26 3.00 6.94
CA ILE A 83 -0.44 4.03 6.29
C ILE A 83 0.51 4.57 7.34
N ASN A 84 1.81 4.38 7.14
CA ASN A 84 2.85 4.90 8.04
C ASN A 84 3.34 6.25 7.53
N CYS A 85 3.29 7.25 8.38
CA CYS A 85 3.72 8.60 8.03
C CYS A 85 4.71 9.10 9.09
N GLY A 86 5.96 9.28 8.71
CA GLY A 86 7.00 9.82 9.56
C GLY A 86 7.73 8.78 10.42
N PRO A 87 8.79 9.22 11.12
CA PRO A 87 9.68 8.31 11.84
C PRO A 87 9.01 7.56 12.99
N ASP A 88 8.12 8.21 13.75
CA ASP A 88 7.42 7.55 14.86
C ASP A 88 6.49 6.43 14.40
N ALA A 89 6.03 6.49 13.17
CA ALA A 89 5.20 5.43 12.58
C ALA A 89 6.03 4.31 11.94
N GLY A 90 7.35 4.47 11.84
CA GLY A 90 8.22 3.49 11.19
C GLY A 90 8.20 3.59 9.68
N GLU A 91 8.01 4.80 9.13
CA GLU A 91 8.08 5.02 7.68
C GLU A 91 9.43 4.56 7.13
N SER A 92 9.41 3.67 6.12
CA SER A 92 10.63 3.09 5.56
C SER A 92 10.97 3.64 4.16
N VAL A 93 9.96 3.93 3.34
CA VAL A 93 10.15 4.40 1.96
C VAL A 93 9.40 5.72 1.78
N PRO A 94 10.10 6.80 1.33
CA PRO A 94 9.46 8.11 1.12
C PRO A 94 8.69 8.17 -0.22
N HIS A 95 7.76 7.26 -0.39
CA HIS A 95 6.76 7.22 -1.43
C HIS A 95 5.51 6.63 -0.80
N LEU A 96 4.43 7.38 -0.76
CA LEU A 96 3.18 6.99 -0.12
C LEU A 96 2.79 5.56 -0.51
N HIS A 97 2.44 4.76 0.46
CA HIS A 97 1.97 3.40 0.23
C HIS A 97 1.02 2.97 1.34
N VAL A 98 0.09 2.12 0.95
CA VAL A 98 -0.93 1.57 1.84
C VAL A 98 -0.63 0.08 2.01
N HIS A 99 -0.44 -0.35 3.27
CA HIS A 99 -0.31 -1.76 3.59
C HIS A 99 -1.67 -2.41 3.71
N LEU A 100 -1.84 -3.56 3.11
CA LEU A 100 -3.00 -4.44 3.28
C LEU A 100 -2.50 -5.74 3.90
N LEU A 101 -2.96 -6.07 5.11
CA LEU A 101 -2.51 -7.22 5.89
C LEU A 101 -3.69 -8.12 6.19
N GLY A 102 -3.55 -9.42 5.93
CA GLY A 102 -4.62 -10.37 6.18
C GLY A 102 -4.14 -11.80 6.36
N LYS A 103 -5.09 -12.71 6.56
CA LYS A 103 -4.87 -14.14 6.78
C LYS A 103 -4.18 -14.48 8.10
N ARG A 104 -4.18 -13.54 9.06
CA ARG A 104 -3.86 -13.80 10.46
C ARG A 104 -4.57 -12.81 11.37
N ALA A 105 -4.73 -13.16 12.63
CA ALA A 105 -5.26 -12.24 13.64
C ALA A 105 -4.23 -11.14 13.92
N LEU A 106 -4.71 -9.90 13.96
CA LEU A 106 -3.91 -8.72 14.28
C LEU A 106 -4.46 -8.13 15.58
N ALA A 107 -3.56 -7.90 16.53
CA ALA A 107 -3.94 -7.48 17.87
C ALA A 107 -4.29 -6.00 17.94
N TRP A 108 -4.91 -5.62 19.04
CA TRP A 108 -5.12 -4.23 19.41
C TRP A 108 -4.53 -4.00 20.80
N PRO A 109 -3.76 -2.90 21.04
CA PRO A 109 -3.45 -1.81 20.08
C PRO A 109 -2.56 -2.23 18.90
N PRO A 110 -2.54 -1.41 17.81
CA PRO A 110 -1.93 -1.81 16.56
C PRO A 110 -0.39 -1.76 16.53
N GLY A 111 0.22 -1.36 17.59
CA GLY A 111 1.68 -1.29 17.65
C GLY A 111 2.27 -1.52 19.01
#